data_286c70b2503f882b1a94041ff4dc69a4
#
_entry.id   286c70b2503f882b1a94041ff4dc69a4
#
_cell.length_a   1.000
_cell.length_b   1.000
_cell.length_c   1.000
_cell.angle_alpha   90.00
_cell.angle_beta   90.00
_cell.angle_gamma   90.00
#
_symmetry.space_group_name_H-M   'P 1'
#
loop_
_entity.id
_entity.type
_entity.pdbx_description
1 polymer ?
#
loop_
_entity_poly.entity_id
_entity_poly.type
_entity_poly.pdbx_seq_one_letter_code
_entity_poly.pdbx_strand_id
1 'polypeptide(L)'
;YKRQAHCATRLRLVIADNSKADKEAIENVDGVKGVFEASGQLQIILGTGTVNKVFDEFIAIAGITASTKAEAKEAAAEKQNWFMKAIKLLGDIFVPIIPAIVASGFLMGIMNALDFMNANGFLAIDTSSSIYVFANLFSNIAYTFLQILIAFSAAKAFGANQYLGAVIGMIMIHPSLQNAYTVATEGVQQTQSVFFGLYHIDMVGYQGHVIPIIIAVWILSVLEKKLHKVVPVSYTHLTLPTT
;
A
#
# COMPACT_ATOMS: atom_id res chain seq x y z
N TYR A 1 -11.66 -4.44 28.68
CA TYR A 1 -11.89 -4.31 27.22
C TYR A 1 -11.62 -2.88 26.82
N LYS A 2 -10.79 -2.66 25.76
CA LYS A 2 -10.51 -1.29 25.29
C LYS A 2 -11.45 -0.86 24.16
N ARG A 3 -11.71 -1.71 23.18
CA ARG A 3 -12.62 -1.44 22.05
C ARG A 3 -13.01 -2.75 21.35
N GLN A 4 -14.15 -2.77 20.66
CA GLN A 4 -14.67 -3.92 19.94
C GLN A 4 -15.36 -3.52 18.64
N ALA A 5 -15.30 -4.40 17.65
CA ALA A 5 -15.99 -4.30 16.38
C ALA A 5 -16.30 -5.69 15.84
N HIS A 6 -17.23 -5.80 14.90
CA HIS A 6 -17.48 -7.04 14.19
C HIS A 6 -17.42 -6.85 12.66
N CYS A 7 -17.20 -7.95 11.96
CA CYS A 7 -17.37 -8.09 10.52
C CYS A 7 -18.51 -9.08 10.24
N ALA A 8 -18.77 -9.36 8.97
CA ALA A 8 -19.82 -10.29 8.56
C ALA A 8 -19.75 -11.67 9.24
N THR A 9 -18.57 -12.13 9.67
CA THR A 9 -18.37 -13.47 10.25
C THR A 9 -17.55 -13.50 11.53
N ARG A 10 -16.99 -12.36 11.99
CA ARG A 10 -15.99 -12.34 13.09
C ARG A 10 -16.30 -11.25 14.10
N LEU A 11 -16.26 -11.63 15.37
CA LEU A 11 -16.18 -10.71 16.50
C LEU A 11 -14.72 -10.34 16.75
N ARG A 12 -14.41 -9.06 16.86
CA ARG A 12 -13.05 -8.52 17.07
C ARG A 12 -13.00 -7.75 18.37
N LEU A 13 -12.15 -8.19 19.28
CA LEU A 13 -12.00 -7.62 20.60
C LEU A 13 -10.57 -7.10 20.79
N VAL A 14 -10.43 -5.86 21.25
CA VAL A 14 -9.17 -5.31 21.74
C VAL A 14 -9.20 -5.38 23.25
N ILE A 15 -8.55 -6.39 23.82
CA ILE A 15 -8.43 -6.57 25.28
C ILE A 15 -7.11 -6.00 25.79
N ALA A 16 -7.12 -5.55 27.02
CA ALA A 16 -5.94 -4.94 27.65
C ALA A 16 -4.78 -5.93 27.73
N ASP A 17 -5.09 -7.19 28.02
CA ASP A 17 -4.13 -8.28 28.18
C ASP A 17 -4.72 -9.55 27.55
N ASN A 18 -4.19 -9.96 26.40
CA ASN A 18 -4.67 -11.12 25.67
C ASN A 18 -4.34 -12.45 26.37
N SER A 19 -3.35 -12.48 27.26
CA SER A 19 -2.98 -13.68 28.01
C SER A 19 -4.06 -14.12 29.01
N LYS A 20 -4.97 -13.20 29.37
CA LYS A 20 -6.11 -13.48 30.26
C LYS A 20 -7.32 -14.07 29.51
N ALA A 21 -7.28 -14.17 28.21
CA ALA A 21 -8.34 -14.81 27.43
C ALA A 21 -8.07 -16.32 27.35
N ASP A 22 -8.95 -17.09 27.92
CA ASP A 22 -8.93 -18.54 27.77
C ASP A 22 -9.46 -18.92 26.38
N LYS A 23 -8.51 -19.09 25.45
CA LYS A 23 -8.83 -19.36 24.04
C LYS A 23 -9.49 -20.72 23.85
N GLU A 24 -9.05 -21.73 24.63
CA GLU A 24 -9.61 -23.08 24.58
C GLU A 24 -11.05 -23.09 25.07
N ALA A 25 -11.33 -22.42 26.19
CA ALA A 25 -12.68 -22.27 26.70
C ALA A 25 -13.60 -21.55 25.70
N ILE A 26 -13.12 -20.48 25.02
CA ILE A 26 -13.88 -19.75 24.01
C ILE A 26 -14.12 -20.60 22.76
N GLU A 27 -13.15 -21.40 22.34
CA GLU A 27 -13.26 -22.27 21.15
C GLU A 27 -14.25 -23.41 21.35
N ASN A 28 -14.40 -23.88 22.59
CA ASN A 28 -15.36 -24.92 22.95
C ASN A 28 -16.81 -24.42 23.14
N VAL A 29 -17.07 -23.12 23.01
CA VAL A 29 -18.43 -22.56 23.05
C VAL A 29 -19.19 -22.94 21.77
N ASP A 30 -20.40 -23.43 21.92
CA ASP A 30 -21.25 -23.80 20.78
C ASP A 30 -21.49 -22.59 19.85
N GLY A 31 -21.28 -22.78 18.55
CA GLY A 31 -21.34 -21.72 17.54
C GLY A 31 -20.05 -20.99 17.26
N VAL A 32 -18.98 -21.20 18.02
CA VAL A 32 -17.64 -20.71 17.72
C VAL A 32 -16.96 -21.68 16.74
N LYS A 33 -16.42 -21.13 15.66
CA LYS A 33 -15.73 -21.90 14.60
C LYS A 33 -14.21 -21.81 14.67
N GLY A 34 -13.71 -20.97 15.54
CA GLY A 34 -12.28 -20.81 15.80
C GLY A 34 -11.97 -19.49 16.49
N VAL A 35 -10.83 -19.47 17.20
CA VAL A 35 -10.33 -18.31 17.94
C VAL A 35 -8.87 -18.11 17.60
N PHE A 36 -8.50 -16.90 17.21
CA PHE A 36 -7.11 -16.59 16.93
C PHE A 36 -6.79 -15.12 17.24
N GLU A 37 -5.51 -14.86 17.37
CA GLU A 37 -4.98 -13.54 17.66
C GLU A 37 -4.29 -12.99 16.40
N ALA A 38 -4.74 -11.83 15.94
CA ALA A 38 -4.14 -11.18 14.79
C ALA A 38 -4.18 -9.66 14.96
N SER A 39 -3.07 -9.02 14.63
CA SER A 39 -2.94 -7.56 14.66
C SER A 39 -3.30 -6.92 16.02
N GLY A 40 -2.97 -7.58 17.13
CA GLY A 40 -3.29 -7.10 18.48
C GLY A 40 -4.76 -7.21 18.88
N GLN A 41 -5.57 -7.96 18.14
CA GLN A 41 -6.98 -8.23 18.39
C GLN A 41 -7.20 -9.73 18.63
N LEU A 42 -8.05 -10.06 19.59
CA LEU A 42 -8.65 -11.39 19.67
C LEU A 42 -9.81 -11.46 18.69
N GLN A 43 -9.77 -12.43 17.78
CA GLN A 43 -10.78 -12.63 16.75
C GLN A 43 -11.47 -13.97 16.96
N ILE A 44 -12.80 -13.94 17.09
CA ILE A 44 -13.66 -15.09 17.28
C ILE A 44 -14.52 -15.26 16.04
N ILE A 45 -14.41 -16.39 15.37
CA ILE A 45 -15.19 -16.71 14.16
C ILE A 45 -16.51 -17.33 14.58
N LEU A 46 -17.62 -16.66 14.27
CA LEU A 46 -18.97 -17.08 14.60
C LEU A 46 -19.83 -17.42 13.38
N GLY A 47 -19.42 -16.94 12.19
CA GLY A 47 -20.20 -17.08 10.95
C GLY A 47 -21.21 -15.96 10.73
N THR A 48 -21.81 -15.96 9.53
CA THR A 48 -22.79 -14.95 9.11
C THR A 48 -24.09 -15.04 9.91
N GLY A 49 -24.59 -13.90 10.38
CA GLY A 49 -25.86 -13.78 11.13
C GLY A 49 -25.70 -13.97 12.64
N THR A 50 -24.95 -14.94 13.11
CA THR A 50 -24.70 -15.20 14.54
C THR A 50 -23.84 -14.10 15.17
N VAL A 51 -22.87 -13.56 14.41
CA VAL A 51 -21.93 -12.53 14.91
C VAL A 51 -22.65 -11.26 15.37
N ASN A 52 -23.71 -10.84 14.69
CA ASN A 52 -24.45 -9.62 15.07
C ASN A 52 -25.15 -9.79 16.43
N LYS A 53 -25.84 -10.93 16.61
CA LYS A 53 -26.54 -11.23 17.86
C LYS A 53 -25.57 -11.30 19.04
N VAL A 54 -24.47 -12.04 18.86
CA VAL A 54 -23.43 -12.19 19.90
C VAL A 54 -22.77 -10.84 20.19
N PHE A 55 -22.57 -9.99 19.20
CA PHE A 55 -22.01 -8.65 19.38
C PHE A 55 -22.93 -7.75 20.21
N ASP A 56 -24.21 -7.71 19.89
CA ASP A 56 -25.21 -6.89 20.59
C ASP A 56 -25.38 -7.34 22.06
N GLU A 57 -25.46 -8.65 22.31
CA GLU A 57 -25.52 -9.22 23.67
C GLU A 57 -24.21 -8.98 24.45
N PHE A 58 -23.06 -9.15 23.78
CA PHE A 58 -21.77 -8.92 24.41
C PHE A 58 -21.60 -7.46 24.85
N ILE A 59 -22.04 -6.49 24.03
CA ILE A 59 -22.02 -5.06 24.39
C ILE A 59 -22.93 -4.80 25.59
N ALA A 60 -24.13 -5.37 25.59
CA ALA A 60 -25.10 -5.19 26.67
C ALA A 60 -24.56 -5.74 28.01
N ILE A 61 -23.96 -6.94 27.98
CA ILE A 61 -23.39 -7.60 29.17
C ILE A 61 -22.13 -6.87 29.66
N ALA A 62 -21.26 -6.47 28.74
CA ALA A 62 -19.99 -5.83 29.07
C ALA A 62 -20.12 -4.35 29.47
N GLY A 63 -21.31 -3.74 29.27
CA GLY A 63 -21.58 -2.34 29.62
C GLY A 63 -20.73 -1.33 28.82
N ILE A 64 -20.40 -1.66 27.58
CA ILE A 64 -19.48 -0.89 26.74
C ILE A 64 -20.19 -0.41 25.47
N THR A 65 -19.78 0.77 24.97
CA THR A 65 -20.30 1.29 23.71
C THR A 65 -19.67 0.60 22.51
N ALA A 66 -20.48 0.33 21.49
CA ALA A 66 -19.99 -0.19 20.23
C ALA A 66 -18.94 0.75 19.61
N SER A 67 -17.78 0.19 19.25
CA SER A 67 -16.72 0.92 18.55
C SER A 67 -16.79 0.66 17.06
N THR A 68 -16.42 1.65 16.25
CA THR A 68 -16.30 1.45 14.82
C THR A 68 -15.10 0.53 14.50
N LYS A 69 -15.14 -0.11 13.33
CA LYS A 69 -14.03 -0.94 12.84
C LYS A 69 -12.71 -0.14 12.77
N ALA A 70 -12.80 1.16 12.49
CA ALA A 70 -11.65 2.06 12.45
C ALA A 70 -11.03 2.25 13.83
N GLU A 71 -11.84 2.53 14.85
CA GLU A 71 -11.40 2.74 16.23
C GLU A 71 -10.80 1.48 16.87
N ALA A 72 -11.37 0.30 16.57
CA ALA A 72 -10.80 -0.97 17.00
C ALA A 72 -9.44 -1.25 16.32
N LYS A 73 -9.28 -0.82 15.06
CA LYS A 73 -8.00 -0.92 14.31
C LYS A 73 -6.93 0.01 14.90
N GLU A 74 -7.31 1.23 15.29
CA GLU A 74 -6.41 2.19 15.93
C GLU A 74 -5.92 1.71 17.31
N ALA A 75 -6.82 1.25 18.16
CA ALA A 75 -6.47 0.73 19.51
C ALA A 75 -5.57 -0.52 19.43
N ALA A 76 -5.72 -1.35 18.39
CA ALA A 76 -4.84 -2.48 18.14
C ALA A 76 -3.45 -2.03 17.66
N ALA A 77 -3.37 -0.94 16.88
CA ALA A 77 -2.11 -0.41 16.37
C ALA A 77 -1.21 0.17 17.48
N GLU A 78 -1.79 0.69 18.57
CA GLU A 78 -1.01 1.18 19.74
C GLU A 78 -0.17 0.09 20.41
N LYS A 79 -0.64 -1.17 20.38
CA LYS A 79 0.03 -2.32 21.00
C LYS A 79 1.10 -2.98 20.11
N GLN A 80 1.23 -2.57 18.86
CA GLN A 80 2.16 -3.19 17.93
C GLN A 80 3.58 -2.64 18.09
N ASN A 81 4.58 -3.53 18.05
CA ASN A 81 5.98 -3.16 17.95
C ASN A 81 6.23 -2.33 16.66
N TRP A 82 7.23 -1.44 16.67
CA TRP A 82 7.59 -0.60 15.54
C TRP A 82 7.77 -1.40 14.23
N PHE A 83 8.31 -2.61 14.32
CA PHE A 83 8.52 -3.52 13.20
C PHE A 83 7.19 -3.98 12.56
N MET A 84 6.21 -4.34 13.39
CA MET A 84 4.86 -4.71 12.92
C MET A 84 4.13 -3.51 12.29
N LYS A 85 4.37 -2.30 12.80
CA LYS A 85 3.85 -1.06 12.20
C LYS A 85 4.44 -0.82 10.83
N ALA A 86 5.75 -1.07 10.65
CA ALA A 86 6.43 -0.95 9.35
C ALA A 86 5.90 -1.97 8.33
N ILE A 87 5.75 -3.25 8.72
CA ILE A 87 5.16 -4.28 7.85
C ILE A 87 3.73 -3.92 7.44
N LYS A 88 2.92 -3.45 8.39
CA LYS A 88 1.55 -3.03 8.11
C LYS A 88 1.51 -1.85 7.15
N LEU A 89 2.38 -0.86 7.35
CA LEU A 89 2.50 0.30 6.45
C LEU A 89 2.85 -0.15 5.02
N LEU A 90 3.83 -1.05 4.87
CA LEU A 90 4.16 -1.63 3.57
C LEU A 90 2.95 -2.36 2.97
N GLY A 91 2.22 -3.13 3.75
CA GLY A 91 0.98 -3.77 3.32
C GLY A 91 -0.07 -2.74 2.85
N ASP A 92 -0.29 -1.68 3.62
CA ASP A 92 -1.24 -0.62 3.29
C ASP A 92 -0.86 0.13 1.98
N ILE A 93 0.45 0.20 1.66
CA ILE A 93 0.97 0.77 0.41
C ILE A 93 0.81 -0.21 -0.76
N PHE A 94 1.20 -1.47 -0.59
CA PHE A 94 1.29 -2.42 -1.71
C PHE A 94 -0.02 -3.13 -2.05
N VAL A 95 -0.87 -3.44 -1.06
CA VAL A 95 -2.12 -4.18 -1.29
C VAL A 95 -3.02 -3.53 -2.37
N PRO A 96 -3.21 -2.21 -2.42
CA PRO A 96 -4.03 -1.59 -3.47
C PRO A 96 -3.47 -1.74 -4.88
N ILE A 97 -2.15 -1.87 -5.04
CA ILE A 97 -1.48 -1.96 -6.34
C ILE A 97 -1.22 -3.40 -6.80
N ILE A 98 -1.36 -4.40 -5.92
CA ILE A 98 -1.19 -5.82 -6.26
C ILE A 98 -1.98 -6.23 -7.51
N PRO A 99 -3.26 -5.89 -7.68
CA PRO A 99 -4.00 -6.31 -8.88
C PRO A 99 -3.37 -5.83 -10.19
N ALA A 100 -2.84 -4.61 -10.22
CA ALA A 100 -2.16 -4.05 -11.39
C ALA A 100 -0.83 -4.77 -11.67
N ILE A 101 -0.05 -5.04 -10.61
CA ILE A 101 1.23 -5.76 -10.72
C ILE A 101 0.99 -7.19 -11.21
N VAL A 102 0.00 -7.89 -10.64
CA VAL A 102 -0.33 -9.28 -11.01
C VAL A 102 -0.80 -9.37 -12.46
N ALA A 103 -1.69 -8.46 -12.89
CA ALA A 103 -2.16 -8.43 -14.27
C ALA A 103 -1.02 -8.19 -15.26
N SER A 104 -0.17 -7.20 -14.99
CA SER A 104 1.00 -6.89 -15.82
C SER A 104 2.01 -8.05 -15.83
N GLY A 105 2.32 -8.63 -14.66
CA GLY A 105 3.24 -9.76 -14.55
C GLY A 105 2.75 -11.02 -15.28
N PHE A 106 1.44 -11.29 -15.24
CA PHE A 106 0.85 -12.40 -16.00
C PHE A 106 0.99 -12.19 -17.50
N LEU A 107 0.65 -10.99 -18.00
CA LEU A 107 0.83 -10.65 -19.42
C LEU A 107 2.29 -10.69 -19.85
N MET A 108 3.20 -10.19 -19.01
CA MET A 108 4.65 -10.27 -19.26
C MET A 108 5.13 -11.71 -19.32
N GLY A 109 4.61 -12.59 -18.46
CA GLY A 109 4.91 -14.03 -18.50
C GLY A 109 4.49 -14.67 -19.82
N ILE A 110 3.33 -14.30 -20.35
CA ILE A 110 2.87 -14.77 -21.67
C ILE A 110 3.80 -14.24 -22.77
N MET A 111 4.14 -12.95 -22.77
CA MET A 111 5.04 -12.37 -23.77
C MET A 111 6.42 -13.04 -23.73
N ASN A 112 7.01 -13.24 -22.56
CA ASN A 112 8.27 -13.94 -22.42
C ASN A 112 8.23 -15.40 -22.91
N ALA A 113 7.10 -16.08 -22.68
CA ALA A 113 6.91 -17.44 -23.22
C ALA A 113 6.84 -17.44 -24.77
N LEU A 114 6.14 -16.46 -25.36
CA LEU A 114 6.08 -16.28 -26.80
C LEU A 114 7.47 -15.98 -27.40
N ASP A 115 8.24 -15.11 -26.74
CA ASP A 115 9.62 -14.80 -27.15
C ASP A 115 10.53 -16.02 -27.07
N PHE A 116 10.43 -16.81 -26.01
CA PHE A 116 11.16 -18.06 -25.87
C PHE A 116 10.82 -19.05 -26.98
N MET A 117 9.52 -19.22 -27.29
CA MET A 117 9.06 -20.12 -28.35
C MET A 117 9.54 -19.65 -29.73
N ASN A 118 9.52 -18.35 -29.99
CA ASN A 118 10.02 -17.76 -31.22
C ASN A 118 11.53 -17.94 -31.38
N ALA A 119 12.30 -17.68 -30.31
CA ALA A 119 13.75 -17.82 -30.32
C ALA A 119 14.23 -19.27 -30.53
N ASN A 120 13.44 -20.25 -30.08
CA ASN A 120 13.74 -21.67 -30.25
C ASN A 120 13.12 -22.30 -31.50
N GLY A 121 12.47 -21.50 -32.37
CA GLY A 121 11.89 -21.97 -33.62
C GLY A 121 10.59 -22.79 -33.49
N PHE A 122 9.96 -22.81 -32.30
CA PHE A 122 8.67 -23.46 -32.10
C PHE A 122 7.51 -22.67 -32.71
N LEU A 123 7.63 -21.35 -32.77
CA LEU A 123 6.67 -20.43 -33.40
C LEU A 123 7.43 -19.41 -34.24
N ALA A 124 6.86 -19.02 -35.36
CA ALA A 124 7.37 -17.88 -36.15
C ALA A 124 6.50 -16.65 -35.84
N ILE A 125 6.97 -15.83 -34.89
CA ILE A 125 6.26 -14.61 -34.48
C ILE A 125 6.98 -13.42 -35.10
N ASP A 126 6.22 -12.59 -35.82
CA ASP A 126 6.72 -11.29 -36.26
C ASP A 126 6.67 -10.29 -35.09
N THR A 127 7.82 -10.08 -34.47
CA THR A 127 8.00 -9.15 -33.34
C THR A 127 7.84 -7.69 -33.73
N SER A 128 7.82 -7.38 -35.05
CA SER A 128 7.57 -6.04 -35.59
C SER A 128 6.08 -5.79 -35.83
N SER A 129 5.23 -6.81 -35.72
CA SER A 129 3.79 -6.65 -35.91
C SER A 129 3.18 -5.73 -34.87
N SER A 130 2.21 -4.91 -35.26
CA SER A 130 1.53 -3.97 -34.36
C SER A 130 0.91 -4.67 -33.14
N ILE A 131 0.36 -5.87 -33.33
CA ILE A 131 -0.27 -6.65 -32.25
C ILE A 131 0.78 -7.01 -31.19
N TYR A 132 1.95 -7.49 -31.62
CA TYR A 132 3.04 -7.86 -30.71
C TYR A 132 3.57 -6.63 -29.94
N VAL A 133 3.80 -5.51 -30.64
CA VAL A 133 4.31 -4.27 -30.06
C VAL A 133 3.34 -3.74 -29.00
N PHE A 134 2.03 -3.69 -29.29
CA PHE A 134 1.04 -3.25 -28.30
C PHE A 134 0.87 -4.25 -27.15
N ALA A 135 0.88 -5.56 -27.40
CA ALA A 135 0.81 -6.56 -26.35
C ALA A 135 1.99 -6.44 -25.37
N ASN A 136 3.20 -6.23 -25.89
CA ASN A 136 4.40 -6.01 -25.10
C ASN A 136 4.30 -4.70 -24.28
N LEU A 137 3.82 -3.62 -24.89
CA LEU A 137 3.60 -2.35 -24.18
C LEU A 137 2.61 -2.51 -23.03
N PHE A 138 1.46 -3.17 -23.24
CA PHE A 138 0.48 -3.40 -22.19
C PHE A 138 0.99 -4.34 -21.10
N SER A 139 1.84 -5.32 -21.45
CA SER A 139 2.35 -6.30 -20.49
C SER A 139 3.24 -5.66 -19.43
N ASN A 140 4.03 -4.65 -19.77
CA ASN A 140 5.02 -4.07 -18.85
C ASN A 140 4.60 -2.74 -18.22
N ILE A 141 3.42 -2.20 -18.58
CA ILE A 141 3.01 -0.84 -18.21
C ILE A 141 3.00 -0.59 -16.69
N ALA A 142 2.51 -1.54 -15.88
CA ALA A 142 2.47 -1.38 -14.44
C ALA A 142 3.86 -1.38 -13.81
N TYR A 143 4.83 -2.08 -14.38
CA TYR A 143 6.21 -2.07 -13.90
C TYR A 143 6.95 -0.81 -14.34
N THR A 144 6.72 -0.34 -15.56
CA THR A 144 7.31 0.89 -16.08
C THR A 144 6.92 2.11 -15.24
N PHE A 145 5.66 2.17 -14.79
CA PHE A 145 5.11 3.27 -13.99
C PHE A 145 4.86 2.88 -12.53
N LEU A 146 5.51 1.84 -12.06
CA LEU A 146 5.34 1.33 -10.69
C LEU A 146 5.57 2.41 -9.63
N GLN A 147 6.52 3.31 -9.87
CA GLN A 147 6.87 4.41 -8.98
C GLN A 147 5.69 5.36 -8.74
N ILE A 148 4.91 5.63 -9.79
CA ILE A 148 3.71 6.48 -9.68
C ILE A 148 2.64 5.79 -8.83
N LEU A 149 2.43 4.48 -9.06
CA LEU A 149 1.47 3.70 -8.30
C LEU A 149 1.85 3.62 -6.81
N ILE A 150 3.13 3.37 -6.53
CA ILE A 150 3.64 3.34 -5.15
C ILE A 150 3.49 4.71 -4.50
N ALA A 151 3.88 5.79 -5.18
CA ALA A 151 3.80 7.13 -4.64
C ALA A 151 2.37 7.56 -4.32
N PHE A 152 1.41 7.26 -5.22
CA PHE A 152 -0.01 7.51 -5.01
C PHE A 152 -0.56 6.75 -3.79
N SER A 153 -0.23 5.46 -3.69
CA SER A 153 -0.67 4.61 -2.58
C SER A 153 -0.01 5.00 -1.25
N ALA A 154 1.31 5.32 -1.28
CA ALA A 154 2.04 5.76 -0.10
C ALA A 154 1.51 7.09 0.45
N ALA A 155 1.16 8.05 -0.43
CA ALA A 155 0.54 9.30 -0.01
C ALA A 155 -0.77 9.06 0.77
N LYS A 156 -1.61 8.13 0.30
CA LYS A 156 -2.80 7.70 1.03
C LYS A 156 -2.47 7.10 2.39
N ALA A 157 -1.47 6.21 2.45
CA ALA A 157 -1.06 5.54 3.68
C ALA A 157 -0.49 6.54 4.72
N PHE A 158 0.22 7.57 4.28
CA PHE A 158 0.76 8.64 5.13
C PHE A 158 -0.24 9.77 5.43
N GLY A 159 -1.45 9.74 4.82
CA GLY A 159 -2.48 10.77 4.99
C GLY A 159 -2.09 12.11 4.34
N ALA A 160 -1.46 12.05 3.18
CA ALA A 160 -1.13 13.16 2.29
C ALA A 160 -2.03 13.15 1.04
N ASN A 161 -1.98 14.23 0.26
CA ASN A 161 -2.69 14.30 -1.00
C ASN A 161 -2.10 13.30 -2.01
N GLN A 162 -2.95 12.39 -2.50
CA GLN A 162 -2.53 11.30 -3.40
C GLN A 162 -2.04 11.82 -4.75
N TYR A 163 -2.62 12.90 -5.27
CA TYR A 163 -2.19 13.51 -6.53
C TYR A 163 -0.82 14.15 -6.43
N LEU A 164 -0.52 14.81 -5.31
CA LEU A 164 0.83 15.31 -5.04
C LEU A 164 1.82 14.15 -4.90
N GLY A 165 1.42 13.05 -4.27
CA GLY A 165 2.21 11.83 -4.24
C GLY A 165 2.52 11.32 -5.66
N ALA A 166 1.51 11.22 -6.52
CA ALA A 166 1.71 10.80 -7.91
C ALA A 166 2.69 11.73 -8.65
N VAL A 167 2.60 13.05 -8.44
CA VAL A 167 3.54 14.02 -9.04
C VAL A 167 4.98 13.76 -8.60
N ILE A 168 5.22 13.44 -7.31
CA ILE A 168 6.55 13.03 -6.83
C ILE A 168 7.02 11.78 -7.58
N GLY A 169 6.15 10.77 -7.74
CA GLY A 169 6.48 9.57 -8.51
C GLY A 169 6.84 9.89 -9.97
N MET A 170 6.10 10.79 -10.62
CA MET A 170 6.38 11.24 -11.99
C MET A 170 7.72 11.98 -12.10
N ILE A 171 8.04 12.86 -11.13
CA ILE A 171 9.33 13.57 -11.09
C ILE A 171 10.48 12.57 -11.00
N MET A 172 10.36 11.54 -10.15
CA MET A 172 11.43 10.56 -9.91
C MET A 172 11.72 9.65 -11.10
N ILE A 173 10.81 9.54 -12.07
CA ILE A 173 11.00 8.76 -13.30
C ILE A 173 10.88 9.62 -14.56
N HIS A 174 11.07 10.94 -14.42
CA HIS A 174 10.90 11.87 -15.54
C HIS A 174 11.83 11.51 -16.71
N PRO A 175 11.37 11.60 -17.96
CA PRO A 175 12.18 11.26 -19.15
C PRO A 175 13.48 12.05 -19.31
N SER A 176 13.57 13.25 -18.69
CA SER A 176 14.82 14.03 -18.66
C SER A 176 15.89 13.48 -17.72
N LEU A 177 15.53 12.48 -16.89
CA LEU A 177 16.48 11.77 -16.06
C LEU A 177 16.97 10.54 -16.81
N GLN A 178 18.26 10.23 -16.70
CA GLN A 178 18.80 8.98 -17.22
C GLN A 178 18.10 7.79 -16.56
N ASN A 179 17.75 6.78 -17.36
CA ASN A 179 17.10 5.59 -16.82
C ASN A 179 18.04 4.85 -15.85
N ALA A 180 17.56 4.54 -14.63
CA ALA A 180 18.38 3.86 -13.63
C ALA A 180 18.94 2.52 -14.09
N TYR A 181 18.24 1.81 -14.98
CA TYR A 181 18.70 0.51 -15.51
C TYR A 181 19.90 0.62 -16.45
N THR A 182 20.11 1.78 -17.11
CA THR A 182 21.23 1.99 -18.03
C THR A 182 22.50 2.45 -17.32
N VAL A 183 22.41 2.91 -16.08
CA VAL A 183 23.56 3.43 -15.33
C VAL A 183 24.66 2.37 -15.13
N ALA A 184 24.28 1.09 -14.96
CA ALA A 184 25.22 0.00 -14.77
C ALA A 184 26.09 -0.28 -16.02
N THR A 185 25.56 0.01 -17.22
CA THR A 185 26.22 -0.24 -18.51
C THR A 185 26.87 0.99 -19.11
N GLU A 186 26.26 2.16 -18.91
CA GLU A 186 26.65 3.42 -19.58
C GLU A 186 27.35 4.40 -18.63
N GLY A 187 27.28 4.14 -17.30
CA GLY A 187 27.68 5.12 -16.28
C GLY A 187 26.71 6.29 -16.18
N VAL A 188 26.99 7.23 -15.30
CA VAL A 188 26.21 8.48 -15.17
C VAL A 188 26.59 9.41 -16.31
N GLN A 189 25.58 9.74 -17.15
CA GLN A 189 25.79 10.53 -18.36
C GLN A 189 25.65 12.04 -18.13
N GLN A 190 24.84 12.44 -17.11
CA GLN A 190 24.55 13.84 -16.87
C GLN A 190 24.57 14.14 -15.38
N THR A 191 25.26 15.22 -15.01
CA THR A 191 25.25 15.79 -13.67
C THR A 191 24.87 17.25 -13.73
N GLN A 192 24.11 17.74 -12.74
CA GLN A 192 23.76 19.14 -12.62
C GLN A 192 24.37 19.75 -11.36
N SER A 193 24.98 20.89 -11.55
CA SER A 193 25.55 21.69 -10.47
C SER A 193 24.45 22.48 -9.76
N VAL A 194 24.35 22.36 -8.46
CA VAL A 194 23.39 23.08 -7.63
C VAL A 194 24.10 23.91 -6.56
N PHE A 195 23.37 24.85 -5.95
CA PHE A 195 23.91 25.77 -4.91
C PHE A 195 25.20 26.48 -5.35
N PHE A 196 25.16 27.14 -6.53
CA PHE A 196 26.29 27.90 -7.09
C PHE A 196 27.55 27.05 -7.31
N GLY A 197 27.41 25.75 -7.61
CA GLY A 197 28.53 24.88 -7.87
C GLY A 197 29.10 24.12 -6.66
N LEU A 198 28.47 24.26 -5.50
CA LEU A 198 28.90 23.58 -4.28
C LEU A 198 28.61 22.07 -4.28
N TYR A 199 27.60 21.63 -5.03
CA TYR A 199 27.20 20.22 -5.09
C TYR A 199 26.76 19.81 -6.50
N HIS A 200 27.12 18.60 -6.89
CA HIS A 200 26.71 18.01 -8.16
C HIS A 200 25.72 16.89 -7.91
N ILE A 201 24.57 16.95 -8.60
CA ILE A 201 23.53 15.95 -8.54
C ILE A 201 23.53 15.18 -9.85
N ASP A 202 23.62 13.85 -9.75
CA ASP A 202 23.49 12.97 -10.89
C ASP A 202 22.02 12.97 -11.38
N MET A 203 21.83 13.25 -12.67
CA MET A 203 20.52 13.30 -13.31
C MET A 203 20.03 11.89 -13.64
N VAL A 204 19.88 11.05 -12.62
CA VAL A 204 19.45 9.66 -12.72
C VAL A 204 18.07 9.50 -12.12
N GLY A 205 17.20 8.79 -12.84
CA GLY A 205 15.87 8.44 -12.36
C GLY A 205 15.90 7.28 -11.35
N TYR A 206 14.76 7.04 -10.74
CA TYR A 206 14.58 6.01 -9.71
C TYR A 206 13.72 4.83 -10.20
N GLN A 207 13.83 4.48 -11.49
CA GLN A 207 13.11 3.32 -12.05
C GLN A 207 13.51 2.05 -11.28
N GLY A 208 12.52 1.26 -10.86
CA GLY A 208 12.71 0.05 -10.07
C GLY A 208 13.05 0.25 -8.59
N HIS A 209 13.27 1.48 -8.12
CA HIS A 209 13.61 1.76 -6.73
C HIS A 209 12.35 2.10 -5.91
N VAL A 210 12.03 1.27 -4.93
CA VAL A 210 10.82 1.43 -4.09
C VAL A 210 11.07 2.30 -2.85
N ILE A 211 12.17 2.07 -2.15
CA ILE A 211 12.47 2.73 -0.87
C ILE A 211 12.59 4.25 -1.00
N PRO A 212 13.33 4.80 -1.98
CA PRO A 212 13.46 6.25 -2.14
C PRO A 212 12.13 6.95 -2.35
N ILE A 213 11.20 6.32 -3.06
CA ILE A 213 9.87 6.89 -3.32
C ILE A 213 9.03 6.95 -2.06
N ILE A 214 9.03 5.89 -1.26
CA ILE A 214 8.31 5.86 0.02
C ILE A 214 8.85 6.97 0.94
N ILE A 215 10.17 7.16 0.98
CA ILE A 215 10.81 8.23 1.78
C ILE A 215 10.41 9.61 1.24
N ALA A 216 10.46 9.82 -0.07
CA ALA A 216 10.10 11.10 -0.68
C ALA A 216 8.63 11.48 -0.40
N VAL A 217 7.72 10.53 -0.50
CA VAL A 217 6.30 10.74 -0.19
C VAL A 217 6.06 10.92 1.31
N TRP A 218 6.83 10.25 2.16
CA TRP A 218 6.77 10.50 3.60
C TRP A 218 7.20 11.95 3.92
N ILE A 219 8.29 12.44 3.32
CA ILE A 219 8.73 13.84 3.46
C ILE A 219 7.63 14.78 2.97
N LEU A 220 7.02 14.51 1.80
CA LEU A 220 5.88 15.26 1.27
C LEU A 220 4.76 15.34 2.31
N SER A 221 4.39 14.23 2.95
CA SER A 221 3.32 14.18 3.94
C SER A 221 3.62 15.03 5.17
N VAL A 222 4.87 15.07 5.61
CA VAL A 222 5.31 15.90 6.73
C VAL A 222 5.27 17.40 6.35
N LEU A 223 5.72 17.74 5.14
CA LEU A 223 5.68 19.10 4.62
C LEU A 223 4.23 19.60 4.46
N GLU A 224 3.38 18.80 3.85
CA GLU A 224 1.96 19.14 3.66
C GLU A 224 1.27 19.42 4.99
N LYS A 225 1.44 18.51 5.99
CA LYS A 225 0.87 18.69 7.33
C LYS A 225 1.40 19.92 8.06
N LYS A 226 2.67 20.28 7.84
CA LYS A 226 3.23 21.54 8.41
C LYS A 226 2.69 22.76 7.71
N LEU A 227 2.62 22.75 6.37
CA LEU A 227 2.10 23.86 5.57
C LEU A 227 0.63 24.15 5.90
N HIS A 228 -0.20 23.13 6.05
CA HIS A 228 -1.59 23.31 6.48
C HIS A 228 -1.76 24.01 7.84
N LYS A 229 -0.75 23.93 8.71
CA LYS A 229 -0.77 24.65 10.00
C LYS A 229 -0.35 26.11 9.89
N VAL A 230 0.43 26.46 8.87
CA VAL A 230 1.02 27.80 8.70
C VAL A 230 0.24 28.65 7.70
N VAL A 231 -0.33 28.00 6.68
CA VAL A 231 -1.10 28.70 5.64
C VAL A 231 -2.52 28.96 6.15
N PRO A 232 -3.00 30.22 6.14
CA PRO A 232 -4.35 30.56 6.57
C PRO A 232 -5.41 29.81 5.77
N VAL A 233 -6.50 29.40 6.45
CA VAL A 233 -7.65 28.63 5.91
C VAL A 233 -8.26 29.26 4.63
N SER A 234 -8.06 30.56 4.40
CA SER A 234 -8.57 31.27 3.22
C SER A 234 -8.08 30.70 1.88
N TYR A 235 -6.94 30.01 1.86
CA TYR A 235 -6.42 29.34 0.64
C TYR A 235 -6.80 27.86 0.55
N THR A 236 -7.28 27.25 1.64
CA THR A 236 -7.67 25.84 1.65
C THR A 236 -9.06 25.60 1.05
N HIS A 237 -9.89 26.66 0.90
CA HIS A 237 -11.18 26.58 0.22
C HIS A 237 -11.07 26.46 -1.31
N LEU A 238 -9.88 26.63 -1.88
CA LEU A 238 -9.61 26.32 -3.30
C LEU A 238 -9.40 24.81 -3.57
N THR A 239 -9.19 24.00 -2.53
CA THR A 239 -9.27 22.56 -2.64
C THR A 239 -10.72 22.15 -2.33
N LEU A 240 -11.47 21.95 -3.40
CA LEU A 240 -12.88 21.59 -3.47
C LEU A 240 -13.34 20.57 -2.43
N PRO A 241 -14.61 20.69 -1.95
CA PRO A 241 -15.27 19.61 -1.25
C PRO A 241 -15.44 18.44 -2.23
N THR A 242 -14.67 17.38 -2.05
CA THR A 242 -14.99 16.10 -2.66
C THR A 242 -16.16 15.52 -1.90
N THR A 243 -17.35 15.64 -2.49
CA THR A 243 -18.53 14.87 -2.12
C THR A 243 -18.26 13.38 -2.28
#